data_3316edf289d08e21bd017f0ee69f9b7c
#
_entry.id   3316edf289d08e21bd017f0ee69f9b7c
#
_cell.length_a   1.000
_cell.length_b   1.000
_cell.length_c   1.000
_cell.angle_alpha   90.00
_cell.angle_beta   90.00
_cell.angle_gamma   90.00
#
_symmetry.space_group_name_H-M   'P 1'
#
loop_
_entity.id
_entity.type
_entity.pdbx_description
1 polymer ?
#
loop_
_entity_poly.entity_id
_entity_poly.type
_entity_poly.pdbx_seq_one_letter_code
_entity_poly.pdbx_strand_id
1 'polypeptide(L)'
;GNAQTRAVRDGDEDVINGQKIWTTMGNFAQYMILLARTNPDTPRKYDGLSFFLSPMNVAGVETRPIRKLTGEYGFTETFFTDARIPADCLMGEEGQGWKIAMQTLQYERGAEAGAAGGQMMVRVTVEDMINELQGVSRDEAAVLDDPLLRDELVRAVMEEKSQILGVR
;
A
#
# COMPACT_ATOMS: atom_id res chain seq x y z
N GLY A 1 -6.42 -14.36 6.77
CA GLY A 1 -6.00 -15.13 7.86
C GLY A 1 -5.27 -16.44 7.59
N ASN A 2 -5.06 -16.85 6.32
CA ASN A 2 -4.37 -18.09 5.99
C ASN A 2 -2.90 -17.84 5.59
N ALA A 3 -2.19 -16.97 6.31
CA ALA A 3 -0.79 -16.72 6.06
C ALA A 3 0.04 -17.96 6.43
N GLN A 4 0.83 -18.46 5.48
CA GLN A 4 1.67 -19.65 5.62
C GLN A 4 3.15 -19.32 5.82
N THR A 5 3.58 -18.10 5.47
CA THR A 5 4.95 -17.63 5.77
C THR A 5 5.18 -17.73 7.28
N ARG A 6 6.25 -18.40 7.68
CA ARG A 6 6.61 -18.64 9.08
C ARG A 6 7.71 -17.70 9.52
N ALA A 7 7.69 -17.34 10.79
CA ALA A 7 8.78 -16.68 11.49
C ALA A 7 9.06 -17.49 12.78
N VAL A 8 10.31 -17.87 12.98
CA VAL A 8 10.73 -18.66 14.14
C VAL A 8 11.86 -17.91 14.83
N ARG A 9 11.68 -17.62 16.13
CA ARG A 9 12.70 -16.95 16.93
C ARG A 9 13.93 -17.84 17.10
N ASP A 10 15.11 -17.29 16.83
CA ASP A 10 16.41 -17.92 17.03
C ASP A 10 17.40 -16.90 17.64
N GLY A 11 17.45 -16.84 18.95
CA GLY A 11 18.19 -15.83 19.70
C GLY A 11 17.62 -14.42 19.48
N ASP A 12 18.45 -13.54 18.96
CA ASP A 12 18.12 -12.11 18.65
C ASP A 12 17.64 -11.89 17.22
N GLU A 13 17.33 -12.99 16.51
CA GLU A 13 16.81 -12.94 15.14
C GLU A 13 15.52 -13.74 15.00
N ASP A 14 14.77 -13.41 13.97
CA ASP A 14 13.66 -14.22 13.47
C ASP A 14 14.04 -14.82 12.12
N VAL A 15 13.91 -16.15 12.00
CA VAL A 15 14.16 -16.90 10.76
C VAL A 15 12.86 -17.00 9.98
N ILE A 16 12.83 -16.39 8.80
CA ILE A 16 11.64 -16.30 7.95
C ILE A 16 11.72 -17.34 6.83
N ASN A 17 10.63 -18.11 6.66
CA ASN A 17 10.47 -19.07 5.56
C ASN A 17 9.07 -18.95 4.93
N GLY A 18 9.01 -18.97 3.59
CA GLY A 18 7.77 -18.93 2.83
C GLY A 18 7.79 -17.95 1.69
N GLN A 19 6.61 -17.50 1.27
CA GLN A 19 6.50 -16.52 0.19
C GLN A 19 5.36 -15.54 0.40
N LYS A 20 5.47 -14.40 -0.26
CA LYS A 20 4.42 -13.40 -0.46
C LYS A 20 4.27 -13.12 -1.95
N ILE A 21 3.06 -12.79 -2.36
CA ILE A 21 2.75 -12.38 -3.73
C ILE A 21 2.06 -11.01 -3.70
N TRP A 22 2.15 -10.30 -4.79
CA TRP A 22 1.61 -8.94 -4.96
C TRP A 22 2.27 -7.91 -4.04
N THR A 23 3.55 -8.10 -3.73
CA THR A 23 4.33 -7.10 -3.00
C THR A 23 4.55 -5.89 -3.90
N THR A 24 3.91 -4.76 -3.56
CA THR A 24 4.02 -3.52 -4.32
C THR A 24 5.45 -3.01 -4.27
N MET A 25 6.03 -2.74 -5.46
CA MET A 25 7.39 -2.21 -5.62
C MET A 25 8.48 -3.01 -4.89
N GLY A 26 8.25 -4.32 -4.62
CA GLY A 26 9.13 -5.15 -3.80
C GLY A 26 10.55 -5.29 -4.33
N ASN A 27 10.77 -5.10 -5.64
CA ASN A 27 12.09 -5.08 -6.26
C ASN A 27 12.89 -3.78 -6.01
N PHE A 28 12.26 -2.74 -5.50
CA PHE A 28 12.89 -1.46 -5.16
C PHE A 28 12.82 -1.15 -3.66
N ALA A 29 11.91 -1.81 -2.93
CA ALA A 29 11.69 -1.57 -1.52
C ALA A 29 12.90 -2.02 -0.68
N GLN A 30 13.32 -1.21 0.28
CA GLN A 30 14.34 -1.56 1.27
C GLN A 30 13.73 -2.30 2.46
N TYR A 31 12.45 -2.05 2.75
CA TYR A 31 11.67 -2.67 3.82
C TYR A 31 10.30 -3.07 3.31
N MET A 32 9.74 -4.10 3.91
CA MET A 32 8.35 -4.49 3.67
C MET A 32 7.60 -4.74 4.99
N ILE A 33 6.32 -4.49 4.95
CA ILE A 33 5.40 -4.95 5.99
C ILE A 33 5.17 -6.44 5.78
N LEU A 34 5.57 -7.26 6.76
CA LEU A 34 5.48 -8.71 6.69
C LEU A 34 4.56 -9.24 7.78
N LEU A 35 3.46 -9.88 7.40
CA LEU A 35 2.63 -10.66 8.29
C LEU A 35 3.05 -12.14 8.21
N ALA A 36 3.61 -12.68 9.27
CA ALA A 36 4.09 -14.06 9.33
C ALA A 36 3.50 -14.82 10.52
N ARG A 37 3.51 -16.14 10.43
CA ARG A 37 3.04 -17.02 11.49
C ARG A 37 4.19 -17.37 12.44
N THR A 38 4.09 -16.91 13.67
CA THR A 38 5.03 -17.20 14.75
C THR A 38 4.56 -18.39 15.60
N ASN A 39 3.24 -18.55 15.78
CA ASN A 39 2.68 -19.67 16.52
C ASN A 39 1.62 -20.40 15.68
N PRO A 40 1.86 -21.66 15.24
CA PRO A 40 0.89 -22.45 14.48
C PRO A 40 -0.22 -23.06 15.35
N ASP A 41 0.00 -23.21 16.66
CA ASP A 41 -0.82 -24.00 17.56
C ASP A 41 -1.85 -23.17 18.34
N THR A 42 -2.35 -22.09 17.73
CA THR A 42 -3.34 -21.22 18.36
C THR A 42 -4.78 -21.65 18.02
N PRO A 43 -5.74 -21.53 18.97
CA PRO A 43 -7.14 -21.89 18.72
C PRO A 43 -7.78 -21.11 17.56
N ARG A 44 -7.40 -19.86 17.40
CA ARG A 44 -7.87 -19.03 16.29
C ARG A 44 -6.71 -18.73 15.35
N LYS A 45 -6.93 -18.94 14.06
CA LYS A 45 -5.92 -18.76 12.98
C LYS A 45 -5.24 -17.38 12.93
N TYR A 46 -5.83 -16.38 13.56
CA TYR A 46 -5.30 -15.01 13.59
C TYR A 46 -4.35 -14.76 14.76
N ASP A 47 -4.52 -15.48 15.87
CA ASP A 47 -3.77 -15.24 17.10
C ASP A 47 -2.29 -15.65 17.00
N GLY A 48 -1.97 -16.54 16.06
CA GLY A 48 -0.59 -16.96 15.78
C GLY A 48 0.14 -16.12 14.74
N LEU A 49 -0.38 -14.95 14.39
CA LEU A 49 0.22 -14.06 13.40
C LEU A 49 0.93 -12.89 14.07
N SER A 50 2.14 -12.60 13.63
CA SER A 50 2.93 -11.45 14.06
C SER A 50 3.25 -10.53 12.89
N PHE A 51 3.51 -9.27 13.18
CA PHE A 51 3.70 -8.22 12.19
C PHE A 51 5.14 -7.70 12.28
N PHE A 52 5.83 -7.65 11.17
CA PHE A 52 7.23 -7.27 11.11
C PHE A 52 7.44 -6.12 10.10
N LEU A 53 8.37 -5.24 10.41
CA LEU A 53 8.98 -4.35 9.44
C LEU A 53 10.27 -5.03 8.95
N SER A 54 10.15 -5.87 7.93
CA SER A 54 11.22 -6.73 7.46
C SER A 54 12.12 -6.00 6.47
N PRO A 55 13.46 -5.98 6.67
CA PRO A 55 14.38 -5.55 5.63
C PRO A 55 14.33 -6.51 4.43
N MET A 56 14.49 -5.96 3.22
CA MET A 56 14.43 -6.71 1.98
C MET A 56 15.83 -7.11 1.44
N ASN A 57 16.88 -6.46 1.93
CA ASN A 57 18.26 -6.63 1.49
C ASN A 57 19.05 -7.63 2.34
N VAL A 58 18.39 -8.62 2.93
CA VAL A 58 19.03 -9.67 3.73
C VAL A 58 19.17 -10.95 2.92
N ALA A 59 20.15 -11.79 3.28
CA ALA A 59 20.33 -13.09 2.66
C ALA A 59 19.08 -13.94 2.84
N GLY A 60 18.70 -14.70 1.80
CA GLY A 60 17.51 -15.54 1.79
C GLY A 60 16.23 -14.81 1.36
N VAL A 61 16.27 -13.52 1.05
CA VAL A 61 15.17 -12.80 0.42
C VAL A 61 15.43 -12.68 -1.09
N GLU A 62 14.49 -13.19 -1.89
CA GLU A 62 14.51 -13.07 -3.35
C GLU A 62 13.19 -12.46 -3.82
N THR A 63 13.27 -11.50 -4.74
CA THR A 63 12.09 -10.89 -5.38
C THR A 63 12.05 -11.21 -6.87
N ARG A 64 10.86 -11.58 -7.37
CA ARG A 64 10.62 -11.84 -8.79
C ARG A 64 9.51 -10.90 -9.29
N PRO A 65 9.83 -9.98 -10.22
CA PRO A 65 8.84 -9.06 -10.76
C PRO A 65 7.72 -9.79 -11.50
N ILE A 66 6.48 -9.34 -11.26
CA ILE A 66 5.28 -9.83 -11.96
C ILE A 66 4.95 -8.85 -13.07
N ARG A 67 4.90 -9.35 -14.31
CA ARG A 67 4.48 -8.53 -15.44
C ARG A 67 2.96 -8.36 -15.43
N LYS A 68 2.51 -7.11 -15.34
CA LYS A 68 1.09 -6.75 -15.44
C LYS A 68 0.60 -6.86 -16.89
N LEU A 69 -0.73 -6.88 -17.07
CA LEU A 69 -1.35 -6.87 -18.40
C LEU A 69 -0.97 -5.61 -19.20
N THR A 70 -0.70 -4.50 -18.52
CA THR A 70 -0.19 -3.24 -19.13
C THR A 70 1.27 -3.31 -19.59
N GLY A 71 1.98 -4.41 -19.28
CA GLY A 71 3.41 -4.58 -19.59
C GLY A 71 4.37 -4.10 -18.50
N GLU A 72 3.90 -3.37 -17.50
CA GLU A 72 4.71 -2.84 -16.41
C GLU A 72 4.98 -3.86 -15.29
N TYR A 73 5.98 -3.57 -14.45
CA TYR A 73 6.40 -4.39 -13.31
C TYR A 73 6.24 -3.61 -12.00
N GLY A 74 5.01 -3.52 -11.49
CA GLY A 74 4.70 -2.81 -10.23
C GLY A 74 4.55 -3.72 -9.02
N PHE A 75 4.51 -5.05 -9.22
CA PHE A 75 4.35 -6.05 -8.17
C PHE A 75 5.41 -7.13 -8.27
N THR A 76 5.69 -7.79 -7.15
CA THR A 76 6.64 -8.92 -7.08
C THR A 76 6.05 -10.10 -6.31
N GLU A 77 6.56 -11.29 -6.63
CA GLU A 77 6.63 -12.38 -5.68
C GLU A 77 7.87 -12.16 -4.81
N THR A 78 7.75 -12.43 -3.52
CA THR A 78 8.85 -12.34 -2.56
C THR A 78 9.00 -13.67 -1.87
N PHE A 79 10.16 -14.28 -1.99
CA PHE A 79 10.51 -15.58 -1.41
C PHE A 79 11.44 -15.37 -0.22
N PHE A 80 11.20 -16.14 0.84
CA PHE A 80 12.01 -16.19 2.04
C PHE A 80 12.52 -17.62 2.21
N THR A 81 13.84 -17.79 2.23
CA THR A 81 14.52 -19.07 2.47
C THR A 81 15.55 -18.86 3.56
N ASP A 82 15.21 -19.27 4.77
CA ASP A 82 16.00 -19.06 5.97
C ASP A 82 16.50 -17.60 6.12
N ALA A 83 15.64 -16.65 5.72
CA ALA A 83 15.96 -15.23 5.80
C ALA A 83 15.97 -14.78 7.25
N ARG A 84 17.10 -14.25 7.71
CA ARG A 84 17.31 -13.82 9.09
C ARG A 84 17.11 -12.31 9.21
N ILE A 85 16.19 -11.91 10.07
CA ILE A 85 15.92 -10.52 10.38
C ILE A 85 16.10 -10.27 11.88
N PRO A 86 16.57 -9.08 12.30
CA PRO A 86 16.68 -8.74 13.70
C PRO A 86 15.36 -8.88 14.46
N ALA A 87 15.39 -9.30 15.71
CA ALA A 87 14.21 -9.50 16.55
C ALA A 87 13.43 -8.20 16.81
N ASP A 88 14.10 -7.06 16.76
CA ASP A 88 13.50 -5.72 16.90
C ASP A 88 12.69 -5.28 15.67
N CYS A 89 12.74 -6.04 14.58
CA CYS A 89 11.83 -5.87 13.43
C CYS A 89 10.37 -6.26 13.77
N LEU A 90 10.11 -6.93 14.89
CA LEU A 90 8.77 -7.25 15.36
C LEU A 90 8.05 -5.97 15.80
N MET A 91 6.90 -5.71 15.19
CA MET A 91 6.05 -4.57 15.51
C MET A 91 4.98 -4.98 16.54
N GLY A 92 5.02 -4.38 17.73
CA GLY A 92 4.16 -4.74 18.86
C GLY A 92 4.60 -6.06 19.51
N GLU A 93 3.63 -6.86 19.95
CA GLU A 93 3.88 -8.14 20.61
C GLU A 93 3.63 -9.33 19.66
N GLU A 94 4.24 -10.46 19.95
CA GLU A 94 3.98 -11.71 19.23
C GLU A 94 2.48 -12.06 19.32
N GLY A 95 1.89 -12.48 18.20
CA GLY A 95 0.47 -12.82 18.11
C GLY A 95 -0.46 -11.61 17.85
N GLN A 96 0.01 -10.38 17.95
CA GLN A 96 -0.80 -9.18 17.67
C GLN A 96 -0.84 -8.78 16.18
N GLY A 97 -0.20 -9.54 15.32
CA GLY A 97 -0.02 -9.16 13.92
C GLY A 97 -1.31 -8.91 13.15
N TRP A 98 -2.37 -9.67 13.43
CA TRP A 98 -3.66 -9.44 12.80
C TRP A 98 -4.29 -8.11 13.21
N LYS A 99 -4.22 -7.77 14.49
CA LYS A 99 -4.74 -6.49 15.01
C LYS A 99 -4.01 -5.32 14.38
N ILE A 100 -2.67 -5.37 14.32
CA ILE A 100 -1.85 -4.32 13.72
C ILE A 100 -2.14 -4.20 12.22
N ALA A 101 -2.24 -5.33 11.49
CA ALA A 101 -2.61 -5.31 10.07
C ALA A 101 -3.98 -4.65 9.83
N MET A 102 -4.98 -4.93 10.66
CA MET A 102 -6.30 -4.29 10.54
C MET A 102 -6.24 -2.80 10.81
N GLN A 103 -5.46 -2.36 11.78
CA GLN A 103 -5.23 -0.94 12.05
C GLN A 103 -4.56 -0.25 10.85
N THR A 104 -3.49 -0.85 10.29
CA THR A 104 -2.81 -0.33 9.10
C THR A 104 -3.79 -0.16 7.93
N LEU A 105 -4.65 -1.16 7.68
CA LEU A 105 -5.67 -1.08 6.63
C LEU A 105 -6.75 -0.03 6.91
N GLN A 106 -7.07 0.23 8.19
CA GLN A 106 -7.99 1.30 8.56
C GLN A 106 -7.40 2.67 8.26
N TYR A 107 -6.12 2.89 8.57
CA TYR A 107 -5.42 4.13 8.24
C TYR A 107 -5.29 4.32 6.72
N GLU A 108 -5.01 3.26 5.97
CA GLU A 108 -4.94 3.30 4.50
C GLU A 108 -6.29 3.68 3.86
N ARG A 109 -7.41 3.22 4.42
CA ARG A 109 -8.77 3.40 3.87
C ARG A 109 -9.59 4.47 4.56
N GLY A 110 -9.14 5.00 5.69
CA GLY A 110 -9.89 5.94 6.51
C GLY A 110 -9.66 7.40 6.14
N ALA A 111 -10.33 8.27 6.90
CA ALA A 111 -10.28 9.73 6.74
C ALA A 111 -8.87 10.33 6.80
N GLU A 112 -7.96 9.69 7.53
CA GLU A 112 -6.57 10.11 7.63
C GLU A 112 -5.73 9.69 6.41
N ALA A 113 -6.13 8.64 5.67
CA ALA A 113 -5.51 8.29 4.40
C ALA A 113 -5.68 9.40 3.35
N GLY A 114 -6.75 10.18 3.44
CA GLY A 114 -6.92 11.41 2.66
C GLY A 114 -5.84 12.47 2.94
N ALA A 115 -5.29 12.50 4.16
CA ALA A 115 -4.25 13.44 4.55
C ALA A 115 -2.82 12.90 4.36
N ALA A 116 -2.59 11.60 4.60
CA ALA A 116 -1.26 10.99 4.54
C ALA A 116 -1.01 10.18 3.25
N GLY A 117 -2.02 9.50 2.71
CA GLY A 117 -1.92 8.75 1.44
C GLY A 117 -1.97 9.64 0.21
N GLY A 118 -2.57 10.83 0.32
CA GLY A 118 -2.65 11.80 -0.78
C GLY A 118 -1.32 12.45 -1.17
N GLN A 119 -0.29 12.32 -0.35
CA GLN A 119 1.05 12.87 -0.67
C GLN A 119 1.90 11.93 -1.55
N MET A 120 1.55 10.66 -1.67
CA MET A 120 2.30 9.72 -2.54
C MET A 120 1.71 9.54 -3.94
N MET A 121 0.49 9.96 -4.18
CA MET A 121 -0.05 10.09 -5.53
C MET A 121 -0.13 11.59 -5.86
N VAL A 122 0.42 11.99 -6.98
CA VAL A 122 0.14 13.31 -7.56
C VAL A 122 -1.37 13.37 -7.77
N ARG A 123 -2.07 13.98 -6.82
CA ARG A 123 -3.51 14.15 -6.90
C ARG A 123 -3.75 15.32 -7.86
N VAL A 124 -4.08 14.99 -9.08
CA VAL A 124 -4.58 15.99 -10.03
C VAL A 124 -5.96 16.42 -9.50
N THR A 125 -6.06 17.66 -9.07
CA THR A 125 -7.33 18.26 -8.62
C THR A 125 -8.12 18.76 -9.82
N VAL A 126 -9.43 19.00 -9.63
CA VAL A 126 -10.23 19.63 -10.68
C VAL A 126 -9.73 21.06 -10.97
N GLU A 127 -9.17 21.73 -9.96
CA GLU A 127 -8.53 23.05 -10.11
C GLU A 127 -7.27 22.98 -10.99
N ASP A 128 -6.44 21.94 -10.85
CA ASP A 128 -5.28 21.70 -11.74
C ASP A 128 -5.74 21.50 -13.18
N MET A 129 -6.82 20.72 -13.40
CA MET A 129 -7.40 20.52 -14.73
C MET A 129 -7.92 21.82 -15.32
N ILE A 130 -8.60 22.66 -14.54
CA ILE A 130 -9.08 23.97 -14.99
C ILE A 130 -7.90 24.87 -15.37
N ASN A 131 -6.82 24.87 -14.58
CA ASN A 131 -5.62 25.65 -14.85
C ASN A 131 -4.93 25.20 -16.16
N GLU A 132 -4.84 23.90 -16.41
CA GLU A 132 -4.29 23.35 -17.66
C GLU A 132 -5.16 23.72 -18.90
N LEU A 133 -6.48 23.83 -18.71
CA LEU A 133 -7.40 24.22 -19.78
C LEU A 133 -7.40 25.73 -20.03
N GLN A 134 -6.82 26.56 -19.14
CA GLN A 134 -6.65 27.97 -19.36
C GLN A 134 -5.69 28.20 -20.53
N GLY A 135 -6.16 28.91 -21.55
CA GLY A 135 -5.37 29.18 -22.75
C GLY A 135 -5.46 28.12 -23.85
N VAL A 136 -6.16 26.99 -23.59
CA VAL A 136 -6.47 26.03 -24.65
C VAL A 136 -7.62 26.54 -25.51
N SER A 137 -7.43 26.55 -26.82
CA SER A 137 -8.46 26.95 -27.80
C SER A 137 -8.77 25.80 -28.74
N ARG A 138 -10.04 25.67 -29.11
CA ARG A 138 -10.54 24.79 -30.16
C ARG A 138 -11.39 25.61 -31.13
N ASP A 139 -11.10 25.53 -32.41
CA ASP A 139 -11.82 26.27 -33.46
C ASP A 139 -11.89 27.79 -33.19
N GLU A 140 -10.77 28.39 -32.75
CA GLU A 140 -10.61 29.80 -32.38
C GLU A 140 -11.37 30.26 -31.11
N ALA A 141 -12.14 29.39 -30.46
CA ALA A 141 -12.82 29.66 -29.20
C ALA A 141 -12.05 29.04 -28.01
N ALA A 142 -12.03 29.72 -26.86
CA ALA A 142 -11.47 29.15 -25.63
C ALA A 142 -12.30 27.94 -25.19
N VAL A 143 -11.63 26.82 -24.87
CA VAL A 143 -12.30 25.58 -24.48
C VAL A 143 -13.18 25.78 -23.24
N LEU A 144 -12.76 26.64 -22.32
CA LEU A 144 -13.54 27.00 -21.12
C LEU A 144 -14.78 27.87 -21.39
N ASP A 145 -14.98 28.37 -22.62
CA ASP A 145 -16.21 29.08 -23.00
C ASP A 145 -17.34 28.13 -23.39
N ASP A 146 -17.05 26.82 -23.59
CA ASP A 146 -18.07 25.81 -23.83
C ASP A 146 -18.95 25.62 -22.57
N PRO A 147 -20.26 25.90 -22.64
CA PRO A 147 -21.15 25.85 -21.50
C PRO A 147 -21.33 24.42 -20.98
N LEU A 148 -21.20 23.38 -21.82
CA LEU A 148 -21.30 22.00 -21.41
C LEU A 148 -20.06 21.56 -20.58
N LEU A 149 -18.88 21.93 -21.07
CA LEU A 149 -17.65 21.66 -20.34
C LEU A 149 -17.62 22.40 -19.00
N ARG A 150 -18.07 23.63 -18.94
CA ARG A 150 -18.16 24.40 -17.70
C ARG A 150 -19.10 23.75 -16.69
N ASP A 151 -20.26 23.27 -17.13
CA ASP A 151 -21.20 22.55 -16.24
C ASP A 151 -20.58 21.26 -15.69
N GLU A 152 -19.89 20.49 -16.52
CA GLU A 152 -19.16 19.29 -16.08
C GLU A 152 -18.05 19.60 -15.08
N LEU A 153 -17.26 20.62 -15.31
CA LEU A 153 -16.20 21.06 -14.38
C LEU A 153 -16.78 21.51 -13.04
N VAL A 154 -17.89 22.26 -13.05
CA VAL A 154 -18.57 22.69 -11.82
C VAL A 154 -19.06 21.47 -11.04
N ARG A 155 -19.67 20.49 -11.70
CA ARG A 155 -20.08 19.23 -11.04
C ARG A 155 -18.90 18.49 -10.44
N ALA A 156 -17.80 18.37 -11.18
CA ALA A 156 -16.59 17.72 -10.69
C ALA A 156 -16.00 18.42 -9.45
N VAL A 157 -15.97 19.77 -9.44
CA VAL A 157 -15.57 20.54 -8.24
C VAL A 157 -16.51 20.30 -7.06
N MET A 158 -17.82 20.25 -7.30
CA MET A 158 -18.79 19.98 -6.23
C MET A 158 -18.61 18.57 -5.65
N GLU A 159 -18.40 17.57 -6.49
CA GLU A 159 -18.13 16.18 -6.07
C GLU A 159 -16.82 16.08 -5.26
N GLU A 160 -15.74 16.68 -5.74
CA GLU A 160 -14.45 16.71 -5.04
C GLU A 160 -14.57 17.37 -3.67
N LYS A 161 -15.23 18.54 -3.58
CA LYS A 161 -15.47 19.24 -2.32
C LYS A 161 -16.36 18.42 -1.38
N SER A 162 -17.39 17.75 -1.89
CA SER A 162 -18.28 16.89 -1.11
C SER A 162 -17.54 15.70 -0.51
N GLN A 163 -16.63 15.07 -1.27
CA GLN A 163 -15.79 13.98 -0.75
C GLN A 163 -14.87 14.46 0.36
N ILE A 164 -14.23 15.62 0.21
CA ILE A 164 -13.36 16.21 1.24
C ILE A 164 -14.15 16.52 2.53
N LEU A 165 -15.38 17.05 2.39
CA LEU A 165 -16.22 17.38 3.53
C LEU A 165 -16.89 16.17 4.17
N GLY A 166 -17.18 15.12 3.41
CA GLY A 166 -17.80 13.88 3.89
C GLY A 166 -16.86 12.94 4.64
N VAL A 167 -15.58 13.22 4.60
CA VAL A 167 -14.52 12.44 5.29
C VAL A 167 -14.19 13.00 6.68
N ARG A 168 -14.93 14.00 7.17
CA ARG A 168 -14.76 14.57 8.52
C ARG A 168 -15.61 13.87 9.58
#